data_05d508a53e0c65d2d5eedefa5fdf3ed2
#
_entry.id   05d508a53e0c65d2d5eedefa5fdf3ed2
#
_cell.length_a   1.000
_cell.length_b   1.000
_cell.length_c   1.000
_cell.angle_alpha   90.00
_cell.angle_beta   90.00
_cell.angle_gamma   90.00
#
_symmetry.space_group_name_H-M   'P 1'
#
loop_
_entity.id
_entity.type
_entity.pdbx_description
1 polymer ?
#
loop_
_entity_poly.entity_id
_entity_poly.type
_entity_poly.pdbx_seq_one_letter_code
_entity_poly.pdbx_strand_id
1 'polypeptide(L)'
;MSLDPHGGNIYAYDGVKLDFSVNLNPLGMPEEILQAVRDHGLEYDRYPDPNCRALRRALAAREGVPEEWLVFGNGAADLIVRLAMAVKPRQALVPAPTFSEY
;
A
#
# COMPACT_ATOMS: atom_id res chain seq x y z
N MET A 1 -14.94 -15.55 -20.29
CA MET A 1 -14.08 -14.39 -20.06
C MET A 1 -13.77 -14.37 -18.57
N SER A 2 -12.55 -14.69 -18.17
CA SER A 2 -12.15 -14.62 -16.77
C SER A 2 -12.13 -13.14 -16.39
N LEU A 3 -12.99 -12.72 -15.47
CA LEU A 3 -12.90 -11.38 -14.90
C LEU A 3 -11.58 -11.31 -14.12
N ASP A 4 -10.73 -10.34 -14.47
CA ASP A 4 -9.55 -10.04 -13.68
C ASP A 4 -10.04 -9.58 -12.29
N PRO A 5 -9.66 -10.24 -11.21
CA PRO A 5 -10.13 -9.88 -9.87
C PRO A 5 -9.56 -8.53 -9.40
N HIS A 6 -8.50 -8.05 -10.04
CA HIS A 6 -7.86 -6.77 -9.76
C HIS A 6 -8.05 -5.79 -10.90
N GLY A 7 -8.27 -4.52 -10.57
CA GLY A 7 -8.22 -3.43 -11.53
C GLY A 7 -6.79 -3.13 -11.98
N GLY A 8 -6.64 -2.20 -12.95
CA GLY A 8 -5.35 -1.70 -13.40
C GLY A 8 -4.64 -2.54 -14.47
N ASN A 9 -5.22 -3.64 -14.91
CA ASN A 9 -4.65 -4.46 -15.98
C ASN A 9 -4.93 -3.86 -17.38
N ILE A 10 -4.51 -2.62 -17.58
CA ILE A 10 -4.67 -1.89 -18.86
C ILE A 10 -3.89 -2.55 -20.00
N TYR A 11 -2.88 -3.35 -19.68
CA TYR A 11 -2.03 -4.03 -20.65
C TYR A 11 -2.75 -5.18 -21.38
N ALA A 12 -3.89 -5.64 -20.88
CA ALA A 12 -4.71 -6.65 -21.53
C ALA A 12 -5.64 -6.08 -22.61
N TYR A 13 -5.66 -4.77 -22.80
CA TYR A 13 -6.59 -4.08 -23.69
C TYR A 13 -5.86 -3.07 -24.57
N ASP A 14 -6.19 -3.05 -25.86
CA ASP A 14 -5.68 -2.05 -26.78
C ASP A 14 -6.52 -0.76 -26.70
N GLY A 15 -5.84 0.38 -26.74
CA GLY A 15 -6.48 1.70 -26.91
C GLY A 15 -7.33 2.17 -25.72
N VAL A 16 -7.00 1.75 -24.51
CA VAL A 16 -7.66 2.24 -23.28
C VAL A 16 -7.52 3.76 -23.20
N LYS A 17 -8.65 4.48 -23.24
CA LYS A 17 -8.71 5.93 -23.12
C LYS A 17 -9.06 6.40 -21.71
N LEU A 18 -9.82 5.60 -20.99
CA LEU A 18 -10.28 5.89 -19.63
C LEU A 18 -10.20 4.60 -18.81
N ASP A 19 -9.61 4.68 -17.64
CA ASP A 19 -9.52 3.59 -16.68
C ASP A 19 -10.20 3.99 -15.37
N PHE A 20 -11.30 3.30 -15.04
CA PHE A 20 -12.03 3.46 -13.78
C PHE A 20 -11.84 2.25 -12.85
N SER A 21 -10.95 1.34 -13.18
CA SER A 21 -10.74 0.11 -12.41
C SER A 21 -9.84 0.29 -11.20
N VAL A 22 -9.09 1.40 -11.12
CA VAL A 22 -8.19 1.74 -10.02
C VAL A 22 -8.27 3.22 -9.68
N ASN A 23 -8.03 3.53 -8.40
CA ASN A 23 -7.94 4.89 -7.91
C ASN A 23 -6.50 5.40 -8.03
N LEU A 24 -6.22 6.15 -9.08
CA LEU A 24 -4.94 6.81 -9.29
C LEU A 24 -5.07 8.30 -9.09
N ASN A 25 -4.00 8.95 -8.60
CA ASN A 25 -3.93 10.39 -8.57
C ASN A 25 -3.83 10.93 -10.01
N PRO A 26 -4.82 11.68 -10.52
CA PRO A 26 -4.80 12.21 -11.88
C PRO A 26 -3.69 13.23 -12.12
N LEU A 27 -3.13 13.84 -11.06
CA LEU A 27 -2.01 14.76 -11.12
C LEU A 27 -0.66 14.05 -11.17
N GLY A 28 -0.66 12.70 -11.07
CA GLY A 28 0.57 11.92 -11.03
C GLY A 28 1.27 11.96 -9.67
N MET A 29 2.55 11.60 -9.68
CA MET A 29 3.38 11.62 -8.49
C MET A 29 3.88 13.04 -8.20
N PRO A 30 3.76 13.55 -6.96
CA PRO A 30 4.33 14.85 -6.59
C PRO A 30 5.85 14.91 -6.83
N GLU A 31 6.35 16.05 -7.28
CA GLU A 31 7.78 16.22 -7.59
C GLU A 31 8.66 16.01 -6.35
N GLU A 32 8.19 16.40 -5.17
CA GLU A 32 8.90 16.19 -3.90
C GLU A 32 9.18 14.70 -3.62
N ILE A 33 8.24 13.82 -4.01
CA ILE A 33 8.42 12.37 -3.87
C ILE A 33 9.44 11.86 -4.88
N LEU A 34 9.36 12.32 -6.14
CA LEU A 34 10.35 11.97 -7.17
C LEU A 34 11.76 12.43 -6.77
N GLN A 35 11.87 13.64 -6.22
CA GLN A 35 13.15 14.18 -5.76
C GLN A 35 13.69 13.34 -4.57
N ALA A 36 12.85 13.02 -3.60
CA ALA A 36 13.24 12.18 -2.48
C ALA A 36 13.80 10.80 -2.94
N VAL A 37 13.15 10.18 -3.94
CA VAL A 37 13.64 8.91 -4.51
C VAL A 37 15.02 9.07 -5.16
N ARG A 38 15.24 10.17 -5.90
CA ARG A 38 16.52 10.46 -6.54
C ARG A 38 17.62 10.72 -5.51
N ASP A 39 17.34 11.51 -4.48
CA ASP A 39 18.31 11.91 -3.46
C ASP A 39 18.77 10.73 -2.60
N HIS A 40 17.88 9.76 -2.35
CA HIS A 40 18.15 8.58 -1.55
C HIS A 40 18.54 7.33 -2.37
N GLY A 41 18.70 7.46 -3.68
CA GLY A 41 19.01 6.33 -4.57
C GLY A 41 20.26 5.55 -4.22
N LEU A 42 21.28 6.20 -3.62
CA LEU A 42 22.51 5.55 -3.17
C LEU A 42 22.37 4.75 -1.86
N GLU A 43 21.24 4.89 -1.16
CA GLU A 43 20.96 4.15 0.07
C GLU A 43 20.32 2.78 -0.20
N TYR A 44 19.93 2.50 -1.45
CA TYR A 44 19.26 1.26 -1.86
C TYR A 44 20.22 0.05 -1.96
N ASP A 45 21.51 0.26 -1.76
CA ASP A 45 22.53 -0.79 -1.65
C ASP A 45 22.51 -1.50 -0.27
N ARG A 46 21.70 -1.01 0.67
CA ARG A 46 21.60 -1.51 2.04
C ARG A 46 20.25 -2.16 2.31
N TYR A 47 20.27 -3.12 3.24
CA TYR A 47 19.02 -3.61 3.79
C TYR A 47 18.28 -2.47 4.53
N PRO A 48 16.98 -2.31 4.31
CA PRO A 48 16.19 -1.32 5.03
C PRO A 48 16.13 -1.65 6.53
N ASP A 49 15.90 -0.62 7.37
CA ASP A 49 15.64 -0.85 8.80
C ASP A 49 14.39 -1.72 8.99
N PRO A 50 14.53 -2.98 9.49
CA PRO A 50 13.39 -3.89 9.63
C PRO A 50 12.32 -3.40 10.62
N ASN A 51 12.65 -2.44 11.46
CA ASN A 51 11.73 -1.83 12.43
C ASN A 51 11.17 -0.48 11.98
N CYS A 52 11.55 0.01 10.80
CA CYS A 52 11.11 1.30 10.23
C CYS A 52 11.19 2.46 11.25
N ARG A 53 12.26 2.53 12.05
CA ARG A 53 12.34 3.44 13.22
C ARG A 53 12.21 4.92 12.85
N ALA A 54 12.85 5.35 11.77
CA ALA A 54 12.77 6.75 11.33
C ALA A 54 11.35 7.10 10.86
N LEU A 55 10.75 6.25 10.03
CA LEU A 55 9.38 6.41 9.54
C LEU A 55 8.38 6.40 10.71
N ARG A 56 8.56 5.48 11.65
CA ARG A 56 7.70 5.34 12.83
C ARG A 56 7.66 6.62 13.65
N ARG A 57 8.83 7.19 13.99
CA ARG A 57 8.93 8.45 14.72
C ARG A 57 8.28 9.61 13.96
N ALA A 58 8.58 9.73 12.68
CA ALA A 58 8.02 10.81 11.87
C ALA A 58 6.49 10.72 11.78
N LEU A 59 5.96 9.52 11.55
CA LEU A 59 4.51 9.33 11.45
C LEU A 59 3.80 9.48 12.80
N ALA A 60 4.37 8.96 13.89
CA ALA A 60 3.85 9.13 15.23
C ALA A 60 3.73 10.62 15.61
N ALA A 61 4.78 11.39 15.33
CA ALA A 61 4.78 12.84 15.58
C ALA A 61 3.72 13.57 14.73
N ARG A 62 3.58 13.20 13.46
CA ARG A 62 2.59 13.78 12.54
C ARG A 62 1.16 13.50 12.97
N GLU A 63 0.87 12.25 13.30
CA GLU A 63 -0.48 11.79 13.63
C GLU A 63 -0.86 11.99 15.12
N GLY A 64 0.12 12.39 15.96
CA GLY A 64 -0.10 12.59 17.39
C GLY A 64 -0.44 11.32 18.16
N VAL A 65 0.14 10.18 17.74
CA VAL A 65 -0.09 8.86 18.35
C VAL A 65 1.21 8.25 18.86
N PRO A 66 1.17 7.33 19.85
CA PRO A 66 2.34 6.58 20.27
C PRO A 66 2.97 5.75 19.15
N GLU A 67 4.30 5.64 19.12
CA GLU A 67 5.02 4.86 18.10
C GLU A 67 4.59 3.39 18.06
N GLU A 68 4.26 2.80 19.19
CA GLU A 68 3.83 1.41 19.33
C GLU A 68 2.44 1.13 18.75
N TRP A 69 1.66 2.16 18.41
CA TRP A 69 0.36 2.01 17.75
C TRP A 69 0.46 1.89 16.23
N LEU A 70 1.67 2.06 15.70
CA LEU A 70 1.90 2.04 14.26
C LEU A 70 2.43 0.68 13.80
N VAL A 71 1.83 0.13 12.75
CA VAL A 71 2.27 -1.08 12.07
C VAL A 71 2.50 -0.73 10.60
N PHE A 72 3.62 -1.17 10.05
CA PHE A 72 3.98 -0.95 8.66
C PHE A 72 3.95 -2.25 7.86
N GLY A 73 3.53 -2.16 6.61
CA GLY A 73 3.48 -3.29 5.69
C GLY A 73 3.57 -2.84 4.22
N ASN A 74 3.80 -3.79 3.34
CA ASN A 74 3.87 -3.56 1.90
C ASN A 74 2.45 -3.48 1.31
N GLY A 75 1.80 -2.33 1.53
CA GLY A 75 0.43 -2.09 1.12
C GLY A 75 -0.60 -2.71 2.06
N ALA A 76 -1.88 -2.46 1.75
CA ALA A 76 -3.00 -2.91 2.57
C ALA A 76 -3.12 -4.43 2.63
N ALA A 77 -2.85 -5.14 1.54
CA ALA A 77 -2.95 -6.60 1.47
C ALA A 77 -2.04 -7.29 2.50
N ASP A 78 -0.77 -6.86 2.62
CA ASP A 78 0.15 -7.39 3.63
C ASP A 78 -0.37 -7.14 5.06
N LEU A 79 -0.94 -5.96 5.34
CA LEU A 79 -1.48 -5.64 6.65
C LEU A 79 -2.75 -6.44 6.96
N ILE A 80 -3.63 -6.66 6.00
CA ILE A 80 -4.85 -7.49 6.14
C ILE A 80 -4.47 -8.92 6.52
N VAL A 81 -3.54 -9.52 5.78
CA VAL A 81 -3.07 -10.89 6.05
C VAL A 81 -2.42 -10.98 7.43
N ARG A 82 -1.54 -10.05 7.77
CA ARG A 82 -0.87 -10.04 9.09
C ARG A 82 -1.86 -9.86 10.23
N LEU A 83 -2.86 -8.99 10.06
CA LEU A 83 -3.91 -8.79 11.06
C LEU A 83 -4.71 -10.08 11.28
N ALA A 84 -5.15 -10.74 10.19
CA ALA A 84 -5.87 -12.00 10.27
C ALA A 84 -5.04 -13.09 10.96
N MET A 85 -3.74 -13.18 10.65
CA MET A 85 -2.81 -14.14 11.28
C MET A 85 -2.58 -13.85 12.77
N ALA A 86 -2.55 -12.59 13.17
CA ALA A 86 -2.33 -12.18 14.56
C ALA A 86 -3.58 -12.42 15.42
N VAL A 87 -4.75 -12.01 14.92
CA VAL A 87 -6.03 -12.11 15.66
C VAL A 87 -6.59 -13.52 15.64
N LYS A 88 -6.35 -14.28 14.56
CA LYS A 88 -6.88 -15.66 14.35
C LYS A 88 -8.38 -15.76 14.64
N PRO A 89 -9.23 -14.96 13.99
CA PRO A 89 -10.66 -14.96 14.25
C PRO A 89 -11.27 -16.29 13.85
N ARG A 90 -12.27 -16.76 14.60
CA ARG A 90 -13.04 -17.96 14.23
C ARG A 90 -13.96 -17.72 13.03
N GLN A 91 -14.40 -16.50 12.87
CA GLN A 91 -15.27 -16.05 11.78
C GLN A 91 -14.87 -14.63 11.38
N ALA A 92 -14.96 -14.32 10.10
CA ALA A 92 -14.83 -12.98 9.58
C ALA A 92 -16.06 -12.64 8.74
N LEU A 93 -16.59 -11.43 8.92
CA LEU A 93 -17.67 -10.91 8.11
C LEU A 93 -17.06 -9.92 7.11
N VAL A 94 -17.27 -10.19 5.82
CA VAL A 94 -16.77 -9.35 4.74
C VAL A 94 -17.96 -8.91 3.89
N PRO A 95 -18.15 -7.61 3.61
CA PRO A 95 -19.18 -7.15 2.69
C PRO A 95 -18.85 -7.60 1.27
N ALA A 96 -19.87 -7.82 0.45
CA ALA A 96 -19.70 -8.15 -0.96
C ALA A 96 -20.64 -7.29 -1.83
N PRO A 97 -20.18 -6.78 -2.97
CA PRO A 97 -18.81 -6.88 -3.52
C PRO A 97 -17.82 -5.98 -2.78
N THR A 98 -16.55 -6.40 -2.70
CA THR A 98 -15.49 -5.62 -2.05
C THR A 98 -14.11 -5.97 -2.62
N PHE A 99 -13.03 -5.48 -1.98
CA PHE A 99 -11.66 -5.74 -2.38
C PHE A 99 -11.31 -7.24 -2.27
N SER A 100 -10.65 -7.78 -3.28
CA SER A 100 -10.40 -9.22 -3.43
C SER A 100 -9.48 -9.83 -2.37
N GLU A 101 -8.72 -9.01 -1.66
CA GLU A 101 -7.78 -9.45 -0.62
C GLU A 101 -8.41 -9.66 0.77
N TYR A 102 -9.71 -9.38 0.93
CA TYR A 102 -10.42 -9.63 2.20
C TYR A 102 -10.76 -11.10 2.43
#